data_29124b3f86fa396a93d4d1b120e06214
#
_entry.id   29124b3f86fa396a93d4d1b120e06214
#
_cell.length_a   1.000
_cell.length_b   1.000
_cell.length_c   1.000
_cell.angle_alpha   90.00
_cell.angle_beta   90.00
_cell.angle_gamma   90.00
#
_symmetry.space_group_name_H-M   'P 1'
#
loop_
_entity.id
_entity.type
_entity.pdbx_description
1 polymer ?
#
loop_
_entity_poly.entity_id
_entity_poly.type
_entity_poly.pdbx_seq_one_letter_code
_entity_poly.pdbx_strand_id
1 'polypeptide(L)'
;MKTLVVDAYDSFVYILVEYLKQLDMNPIVYRINEINIALIEELSPDMILLGPGPGHPKDAGYTEIIHRFKGQIPILGVCLGHQAIGLAFDCKISKACNLRHGKKSLITNDQQCIFQHFDSPCLVTRYHSLIIDKEGFNNDELIITSN
;
A
#
# COMPACT_ATOMS: atom_id res chain seq x y z
N MET A 1 -16.81 -7.82 -6.75
CA MET A 1 -15.86 -7.98 -5.63
C MET A 1 -15.99 -6.77 -4.71
N LYS A 2 -16.17 -6.96 -3.40
CA LYS A 2 -16.30 -5.88 -2.42
C LYS A 2 -14.91 -5.45 -1.95
N THR A 3 -14.48 -4.24 -2.23
CA THR A 3 -13.16 -3.75 -1.82
C THR A 3 -13.31 -2.68 -0.74
N LEU A 4 -12.76 -2.94 0.44
CA LEU A 4 -12.62 -1.93 1.48
C LEU A 4 -11.42 -1.04 1.15
N VAL A 5 -11.66 0.26 1.06
CA VAL A 5 -10.61 1.28 0.90
C VAL A 5 -10.46 2.04 2.22
N VAL A 6 -9.28 1.95 2.83
CA VAL A 6 -8.97 2.67 4.06
C VAL A 6 -8.20 3.94 3.72
N ASP A 7 -8.82 5.09 3.98
CA ASP A 7 -8.30 6.43 3.71
C ASP A 7 -7.58 7.01 4.93
N ALA A 8 -6.30 7.33 4.78
CA ALA A 8 -5.51 8.05 5.77
C ALA A 8 -5.45 9.58 5.50
N TYR A 9 -6.58 10.15 5.08
CA TYR A 9 -6.72 11.59 4.82
C TYR A 9 -5.89 12.11 3.64
N ASP A 10 -5.91 11.38 2.52
CA ASP A 10 -5.21 11.77 1.29
C ASP A 10 -6.18 11.95 0.13
N SER A 11 -6.04 13.07 -0.60
CA SER A 11 -6.91 13.38 -1.74
C SER A 11 -6.77 12.41 -2.92
N PHE A 12 -5.64 11.72 -3.06
CA PHE A 12 -5.40 10.73 -4.12
C PHE A 12 -6.17 9.43 -3.92
N VAL A 13 -6.72 9.17 -2.74
CA VAL A 13 -7.55 7.99 -2.48
C VAL A 13 -8.71 7.89 -3.46
N TYR A 14 -9.35 9.01 -3.80
CA TYR A 14 -10.49 9.00 -4.71
C TYR A 14 -10.12 8.66 -6.15
N ILE A 15 -8.88 8.88 -6.58
CA ILE A 15 -8.39 8.40 -7.88
C ILE A 15 -8.31 6.87 -7.86
N LEU A 16 -7.83 6.28 -6.78
CA LEU A 16 -7.80 4.82 -6.61
C LEU A 16 -9.22 4.24 -6.58
N VAL A 17 -10.15 4.91 -5.91
CA VAL A 17 -11.58 4.55 -5.89
C VAL A 17 -12.16 4.52 -7.31
N GLU A 18 -11.86 5.51 -8.14
CA GLU A 18 -12.32 5.53 -9.53
C GLU A 18 -11.73 4.40 -10.37
N TYR A 19 -10.44 4.05 -10.18
CA TYR A 19 -9.84 2.88 -10.82
C TYR A 19 -10.50 1.57 -10.38
N LEU A 20 -10.79 1.43 -9.08
CA LEU A 20 -11.50 0.25 -8.57
C LEU A 20 -12.91 0.12 -9.16
N LYS A 21 -13.63 1.23 -9.31
CA LYS A 21 -14.95 1.24 -9.96
C LYS A 21 -14.87 0.82 -11.44
N GLN A 22 -13.88 1.32 -12.18
CA GLN A 22 -13.65 0.93 -13.58
C GLN A 22 -13.34 -0.56 -13.74
N LEU A 23 -12.82 -1.20 -12.68
CA LEU A 23 -12.52 -2.62 -12.60
C LEU A 23 -13.68 -3.44 -11.99
N ASP A 24 -14.86 -2.86 -11.79
CA ASP A 24 -16.03 -3.49 -11.15
C ASP A 24 -15.73 -4.05 -9.74
N MET A 25 -14.81 -3.42 -9.01
CA MET A 25 -14.37 -3.86 -7.68
C MET A 25 -15.16 -3.26 -6.50
N ASN A 26 -16.29 -2.63 -6.74
CA ASN A 26 -17.26 -2.15 -5.75
C ASN A 26 -16.62 -1.57 -4.47
N PRO A 27 -15.89 -0.42 -4.55
CA PRO A 27 -15.15 0.14 -3.43
C PRO A 27 -16.08 0.76 -2.38
N ILE A 28 -15.80 0.47 -1.11
CA ILE A 28 -16.40 1.10 0.07
C ILE A 28 -15.28 1.82 0.81
N VAL A 29 -15.41 3.13 1.01
CA VAL A 29 -14.37 3.98 1.60
C VAL A 29 -14.71 4.26 3.06
N TYR A 30 -13.74 4.02 3.95
CA TYR A 30 -13.75 4.48 5.32
C TYR A 30 -12.45 5.21 5.65
N ARG A 31 -12.53 6.27 6.43
CA ARG A 31 -11.34 6.87 7.01
C ARG A 31 -10.79 6.00 8.13
N ILE A 32 -9.49 6.04 8.32
CA ILE A 32 -8.81 5.19 9.30
C ILE A 32 -9.35 5.35 10.72
N ASN A 33 -9.82 6.54 11.10
CA ASN A 33 -10.41 6.79 12.40
C ASN A 33 -11.90 6.39 12.51
N GLU A 34 -12.54 6.03 11.40
CA GLU A 34 -13.93 5.60 11.33
C GLU A 34 -14.07 4.08 11.26
N ILE A 35 -12.95 3.36 11.17
CA ILE A 35 -12.94 1.91 11.01
C ILE A 35 -12.19 1.23 12.15
N ASN A 36 -12.62 0.03 12.50
CA ASN A 36 -11.96 -0.86 13.45
C ASN A 36 -12.08 -2.32 12.98
N ILE A 37 -11.39 -3.21 13.65
CA ILE A 37 -11.36 -4.64 13.29
C ILE A 37 -12.75 -5.25 13.23
N ALA A 38 -13.61 -4.99 14.21
CA ALA A 38 -14.96 -5.56 14.25
C ALA A 38 -15.81 -5.11 13.05
N LEU A 39 -15.71 -3.84 12.65
CA LEU A 39 -16.41 -3.32 11.48
C LEU A 39 -15.87 -3.96 10.19
N ILE A 40 -14.56 -4.19 10.07
CA ILE A 40 -13.99 -4.88 8.90
C ILE A 40 -14.51 -6.33 8.82
N GLU A 41 -14.57 -7.02 9.95
CA GLU A 41 -15.12 -8.38 10.02
C GLU A 41 -16.61 -8.41 9.62
N GLU A 42 -17.41 -7.45 10.08
CA GLU A 42 -18.82 -7.30 9.71
C GLU A 42 -18.97 -7.00 8.21
N LEU A 43 -18.15 -6.10 7.68
CA LEU A 43 -18.14 -5.76 6.26
C LEU A 43 -17.76 -6.95 5.38
N SER A 44 -16.95 -7.87 5.88
CA SER A 44 -16.47 -9.04 5.15
C SER A 44 -16.01 -8.69 3.72
N PRO A 45 -15.00 -7.82 3.54
CA PRO A 45 -14.54 -7.44 2.22
C PRO A 45 -13.76 -8.56 1.55
N ASP A 46 -13.84 -8.64 0.23
CA ASP A 46 -13.04 -9.57 -0.58
C ASP A 46 -11.58 -9.10 -0.72
N MET A 47 -11.33 -7.81 -0.52
CA MET A 47 -10.00 -7.19 -0.60
C MET A 47 -9.96 -5.92 0.27
N ILE A 48 -8.79 -5.62 0.83
CA ILE A 48 -8.50 -4.37 1.56
C ILE A 48 -7.45 -3.58 0.77
N LEU A 49 -7.75 -2.31 0.46
CA LEU A 49 -6.78 -1.35 -0.06
C LEU A 49 -6.44 -0.36 1.04
N LEU A 50 -5.17 -0.35 1.45
CA LEU A 50 -4.62 0.64 2.38
C LEU A 50 -4.08 1.82 1.56
N GLY A 51 -4.74 2.97 1.68
CA GLY A 51 -4.49 4.13 0.85
C GLY A 51 -3.21 4.90 1.19
N PRO A 52 -2.89 5.90 0.34
CA PRO A 52 -1.87 6.89 0.66
C PRO A 52 -2.28 7.73 1.86
N GLY A 53 -1.33 8.47 2.41
CA GLY A 53 -1.58 9.37 3.53
C GLY A 53 -0.33 10.13 3.95
N PRO A 54 -0.49 11.16 4.78
CA PRO A 54 0.61 11.94 5.33
C PRO A 54 1.30 11.21 6.49
N GLY A 55 2.49 11.67 6.85
CA GLY A 55 3.19 11.26 8.06
C GLY A 55 3.99 9.97 7.91
N HIS A 56 4.13 9.26 9.03
CA HIS A 56 4.90 8.03 9.12
C HIS A 56 3.97 6.81 9.26
N PRO A 57 4.27 5.68 8.61
CA PRO A 57 3.38 4.51 8.64
C PRO A 57 3.12 3.93 10.04
N LYS A 58 4.02 4.15 11.01
CA LYS A 58 3.80 3.75 12.41
C LYS A 58 2.62 4.46 13.08
N ASP A 59 2.29 5.66 12.60
CA ASP A 59 1.25 6.52 13.18
C ASP A 59 -0.07 6.40 12.39
N ALA A 60 -0.07 5.64 11.30
CA ALA A 60 -1.19 5.53 10.36
C ALA A 60 -2.32 4.59 10.83
N GLY A 61 -2.09 3.77 11.85
CA GLY A 61 -3.08 2.77 12.33
C GLY A 61 -3.26 1.55 11.43
N TYR A 62 -2.51 1.43 10.34
CA TYR A 62 -2.66 0.33 9.38
C TYR A 62 -2.10 -1.01 9.87
N THR A 63 -1.10 -1.00 10.76
CA THR A 63 -0.41 -2.22 11.20
C THR A 63 -1.33 -3.21 11.90
N GLU A 64 -2.30 -2.74 12.67
CA GLU A 64 -3.29 -3.58 13.33
C GLU A 64 -4.17 -4.32 12.30
N ILE A 65 -4.63 -3.61 11.26
CA ILE A 65 -5.42 -4.19 10.16
C ILE A 65 -4.58 -5.25 9.43
N ILE A 66 -3.32 -4.95 9.13
CA ILE A 66 -2.42 -5.86 8.43
C ILE A 66 -2.23 -7.14 9.25
N HIS A 67 -1.86 -7.02 10.52
CA HIS A 67 -1.65 -8.19 11.39
C HIS A 67 -2.89 -9.05 11.54
N ARG A 68 -4.08 -8.43 11.62
CA ARG A 68 -5.33 -9.17 11.79
C ARG A 68 -5.76 -9.93 10.53
N PHE A 69 -5.56 -9.35 9.35
CA PHE A 69 -6.12 -9.89 8.11
C PHE A 69 -5.09 -10.49 7.14
N LYS A 70 -3.78 -10.39 7.41
CA LYS A 70 -2.75 -11.04 6.60
C LYS A 70 -3.02 -12.54 6.48
N GLY A 71 -2.91 -13.06 5.26
CA GLY A 71 -3.19 -14.47 4.97
C GLY A 71 -4.67 -14.85 4.95
N GLN A 72 -5.59 -13.94 5.26
CA GLN A 72 -7.05 -14.18 5.25
C GLN A 72 -7.75 -13.39 4.14
N ILE A 73 -7.41 -12.12 4.00
CA ILE A 73 -7.97 -11.21 2.98
C ILE A 73 -6.80 -10.61 2.20
N PRO A 74 -6.83 -10.57 0.87
CA PRO A 74 -5.82 -9.86 0.08
C PRO A 74 -5.73 -8.39 0.48
N ILE A 75 -4.50 -7.91 0.73
CA ILE A 75 -4.23 -6.53 1.13
C ILE A 75 -3.32 -5.88 0.09
N LEU A 76 -3.76 -4.76 -0.50
CA LEU A 76 -2.96 -3.91 -1.36
C LEU A 76 -2.62 -2.61 -0.63
N GLY A 77 -1.33 -2.32 -0.47
CA GLY A 77 -0.86 -1.05 0.09
C GLY A 77 -0.38 -0.08 -0.99
N VAL A 78 -0.83 1.16 -0.94
CA VAL A 78 -0.38 2.23 -1.84
C VAL A 78 0.30 3.34 -1.04
N CYS A 79 1.54 3.68 -1.40
CA CYS A 79 2.36 4.71 -0.74
C CYS A 79 2.48 4.45 0.77
N LEU A 80 1.77 5.19 1.62
CA LEU A 80 1.75 4.98 3.07
C LEU A 80 1.31 3.56 3.44
N GLY A 81 0.30 3.01 2.76
CA GLY A 81 -0.17 1.64 2.95
C GLY A 81 0.90 0.60 2.61
N HIS A 82 1.67 0.80 1.53
CA HIS A 82 2.80 -0.06 1.18
C HIS A 82 3.92 -0.01 2.25
N GLN A 83 4.23 1.19 2.74
CA GLN A 83 5.21 1.37 3.82
C GLN A 83 4.74 0.72 5.13
N ALA A 84 3.43 0.78 5.42
CA ALA A 84 2.84 0.14 6.59
C ALA A 84 2.90 -1.40 6.50
N ILE A 85 2.77 -1.98 5.30
CA ILE A 85 3.01 -3.41 5.10
C ILE A 85 4.46 -3.74 5.45
N GLY A 86 5.44 -3.04 4.89
CA GLY A 86 6.83 -3.26 5.26
C GLY A 86 7.07 -3.17 6.77
N LEU A 87 6.51 -2.13 7.42
CA LEU A 87 6.63 -1.94 8.86
C LEU A 87 5.99 -3.09 9.67
N ALA A 88 4.82 -3.59 9.24
CA ALA A 88 4.13 -4.70 9.92
C ALA A 88 4.89 -6.03 9.83
N PHE A 89 5.85 -6.14 8.91
CA PHE A 89 6.77 -7.26 8.77
C PHE A 89 8.21 -6.89 9.19
N ASP A 90 8.35 -5.97 10.14
CA ASP A 90 9.61 -5.57 10.76
C ASP A 90 10.66 -4.97 9.81
N CYS A 91 10.24 -4.51 8.62
CA CYS A 91 11.15 -3.81 7.72
C CYS A 91 11.44 -2.40 8.24
N LYS A 92 12.67 -1.95 8.06
CA LYS A 92 13.08 -0.59 8.40
C LYS A 92 12.49 0.41 7.41
N ILE A 93 11.87 1.46 7.93
CA ILE A 93 11.41 2.61 7.14
C ILE A 93 12.43 3.74 7.29
N SER A 94 12.93 4.23 6.18
CA SER A 94 13.93 5.31 6.14
C SER A 94 13.55 6.40 5.14
N LYS A 95 14.24 7.54 5.20
CA LYS A 95 14.12 8.58 4.19
C LYS A 95 14.85 8.16 2.93
N ALA A 96 14.23 8.38 1.77
CA ALA A 96 14.88 8.17 0.48
C ALA A 96 16.10 9.10 0.33
N CYS A 97 17.22 8.57 -0.15
CA CYS A 97 18.42 9.36 -0.42
C CYS A 97 18.16 10.52 -1.39
N ASN A 98 17.27 10.29 -2.37
CA ASN A 98 16.86 11.30 -3.35
C ASN A 98 15.38 11.60 -3.16
N LEU A 99 15.08 12.70 -2.49
CA LEU A 99 13.71 13.18 -2.34
C LEU A 99 13.16 13.64 -3.69
N ARG A 100 12.04 13.08 -4.11
CA ARG A 100 11.36 13.45 -5.35
C ARG A 100 9.86 13.58 -5.09
N HIS A 101 9.28 14.66 -5.58
CA HIS A 101 7.84 14.91 -5.51
C HIS A 101 7.36 15.29 -6.91
N GLY A 102 6.42 14.51 -7.48
CA GLY A 102 5.90 14.73 -8.81
C GLY A 102 6.92 14.52 -9.94
N LYS A 103 8.05 13.86 -9.67
CA LYS A 103 9.11 13.60 -10.66
C LYS A 103 9.17 12.11 -11.01
N LYS A 104 9.49 11.85 -12.27
CA LYS A 104 9.68 10.48 -12.77
C LYS A 104 10.97 9.86 -12.23
N SER A 105 10.92 8.58 -11.94
CA SER A 105 12.07 7.74 -11.62
C SER A 105 11.99 6.46 -12.43
N LEU A 106 13.13 5.96 -12.83
CA LEU A 106 13.24 4.64 -13.45
C LEU A 106 13.28 3.59 -12.32
N ILE A 107 12.46 2.59 -12.43
CA ILE A 107 12.47 1.42 -11.53
C ILE A 107 12.72 0.16 -12.34
N THR A 108 13.37 -0.82 -11.73
CA THR A 108 13.43 -2.18 -12.24
C THR A 108 12.41 -3.05 -11.51
N ASN A 109 11.83 -4.02 -12.19
CA ASN A 109 10.89 -4.98 -11.61
C ASN A 109 11.20 -6.40 -12.13
N ASP A 110 10.69 -7.40 -11.44
CA ASP A 110 10.91 -8.81 -11.76
C ASP A 110 9.91 -9.38 -12.79
N GLN A 111 9.01 -8.55 -13.30
CA GLN A 111 7.94 -8.91 -14.23
C GLN A 111 7.02 -10.03 -13.70
N GLN A 112 6.88 -10.16 -12.39
CA GLN A 112 6.02 -11.14 -11.76
C GLN A 112 4.86 -10.47 -11.00
N CYS A 113 3.84 -11.25 -10.66
CA CYS A 113 2.68 -10.80 -9.88
C CYS A 113 2.08 -9.50 -10.45
N ILE A 114 2.08 -8.42 -9.68
CA ILE A 114 1.54 -7.12 -10.11
C ILE A 114 2.34 -6.47 -11.25
N PHE A 115 3.56 -6.92 -11.51
CA PHE A 115 4.41 -6.42 -12.60
C PHE A 115 4.43 -7.31 -13.85
N GLN A 116 3.60 -8.36 -13.93
CA GLN A 116 3.61 -9.37 -14.99
C GLN A 116 3.52 -8.80 -16.41
N HIS A 117 2.91 -7.63 -16.60
CA HIS A 117 2.74 -7.01 -17.93
C HIS A 117 3.46 -5.66 -18.05
N PHE A 118 4.38 -5.36 -17.14
CA PHE A 118 5.14 -4.13 -17.17
C PHE A 118 6.52 -4.34 -17.78
N ASP A 119 6.97 -3.36 -18.56
CA ASP A 119 8.36 -3.33 -18.99
C ASP A 119 9.31 -3.17 -17.79
N SER A 120 10.50 -3.72 -17.90
CA SER A 120 11.56 -3.53 -16.92
C SER A 120 12.86 -3.15 -17.65
N PRO A 121 13.40 -1.93 -17.41
CA PRO A 121 12.94 -0.91 -16.48
C PRO A 121 11.72 -0.10 -16.97
N CYS A 122 10.93 0.46 -16.06
CA CYS A 122 9.83 1.35 -16.39
C CYS A 122 9.88 2.68 -15.62
N LEU A 123 9.25 3.71 -16.19
CA LEU A 123 9.18 5.05 -15.60
C LEU A 123 7.93 5.17 -14.74
N VAL A 124 8.13 5.53 -13.46
CA VAL A 124 7.04 5.79 -12.51
C VAL A 124 7.16 7.19 -11.90
N THR A 125 6.04 7.78 -11.52
CA THR A 125 6.03 9.07 -10.83
C THR A 125 6.09 8.84 -9.32
N ARG A 126 6.97 9.57 -8.63
CA ARG A 126 7.17 9.48 -7.19
C ARG A 126 6.59 10.68 -6.46
N TYR A 127 5.85 10.39 -5.37
CA TYR A 127 5.29 11.38 -4.45
C TYR A 127 5.66 11.13 -2.98
N HIS A 128 6.56 10.16 -2.71
CA HIS A 128 6.92 9.74 -1.36
C HIS A 128 8.35 10.13 -1.01
N SER A 129 8.58 10.43 0.26
CA SER A 129 9.91 10.70 0.85
C SER A 129 10.43 9.55 1.71
N LEU A 130 9.55 8.63 2.13
CA LEU A 130 9.91 7.43 2.89
C LEU A 130 9.96 6.21 1.98
N ILE A 131 10.83 5.28 2.32
CA ILE A 131 11.02 4.00 1.63
C ILE A 131 11.11 2.86 2.64
N ILE A 132 10.78 1.65 2.20
CA ILE A 132 11.22 0.43 2.86
C ILE A 132 12.70 0.28 2.52
N ASP A 133 13.55 0.24 3.55
CA ASP A 133 15.00 0.18 3.37
C ASP A 133 15.42 -1.21 2.90
N LYS A 134 16.24 -1.26 1.85
CA LYS A 134 16.82 -2.52 1.36
C LYS A 134 18.01 -2.96 2.21
N GLU A 135 18.68 -2.02 2.87
CA GLU A 135 19.83 -2.31 3.69
C GLU A 135 19.41 -3.11 4.90
N GLY A 136 19.88 -4.36 4.98
CA GLY A 136 19.48 -5.29 6.03
C GLY A 136 18.06 -5.90 5.83
N PHE A 137 17.46 -5.76 4.65
CA PHE A 137 16.22 -6.48 4.33
C PHE A 137 16.48 -7.99 4.42
N ASN A 138 15.97 -8.60 5.46
CA ASN A 138 16.01 -10.04 5.70
C ASN A 138 14.61 -10.43 6.20
N ASN A 139 13.76 -10.87 5.30
CA ASN A 139 12.37 -11.15 5.62
C ASN A 139 11.90 -12.38 4.82
N ASP A 140 11.43 -13.39 5.53
CA ASP A 140 10.97 -14.65 4.93
C ASP A 140 9.52 -14.56 4.43
N GLU A 141 8.78 -13.53 4.85
CA GLU A 141 7.36 -13.33 4.50
C GLU A 141 7.16 -12.32 3.35
N LEU A 142 8.16 -11.49 3.03
CA LEU A 142 8.09 -10.48 1.98
C LEU A 142 9.15 -10.69 0.90
N ILE A 143 8.79 -10.38 -0.33
CA ILE A 143 9.69 -10.41 -1.49
C ILE A 143 9.76 -9.01 -2.12
N ILE A 144 10.98 -8.57 -2.44
CA ILE A 144 11.18 -7.34 -3.21
C ILE A 144 11.01 -7.66 -4.70
N THR A 145 9.92 -7.19 -5.29
CA THR A 145 9.59 -7.40 -6.71
C THR A 145 9.95 -6.21 -7.59
N SER A 146 10.22 -5.05 -6.98
CA SER A 146 10.65 -3.83 -7.68
C SER A 146 11.51 -2.92 -6.80
N ASN A 147 12.39 -2.14 -7.47
CA ASN A 147 13.27 -1.20 -6.77
C ASN A 147 13.74 -0.04 -7.67
#